data_2bef7da6fb97b51ef3b8a32ad2c511d9
#
_entry.id   2bef7da6fb97b51ef3b8a32ad2c511d9
#
_cell.length_a   1.000
_cell.length_b   1.000
_cell.length_c   1.000
_cell.angle_alpha   90.00
_cell.angle_beta   90.00
_cell.angle_gamma   90.00
#
_symmetry.space_group_name_H-M   'P 1'
#
loop_
_entity.id
_entity.type
_entity.pdbx_description
1 polymer ?
#
loop_
_entity_poly.entity_id
_entity_poly.type
_entity_poly.pdbx_seq_one_letter_code
_entity_poly.pdbx_strand_id
1 'polypeptide(L)'
;DQALLQISGKTGVDIFTKEYPNLETLANALVTGECQGVLLNRAYLEVMEQLSGCSTFLKEIRMIDTEKIETVVERKLPERPIQSESTQESAVEQNHVYTVYISGIDTRGEMTASSLSDVNIILTVNTKTKQILMVSTPRDYYVPLSVSGGVPDKLTHAGIYGVNVCIDTLEMLYDIEVNYYFRINFAGFIKIIDAL
;
A
#
# COMPACT_ATOMS: atom_id res chain seq x y z
N ASP A 1 -7.84 6.40 14.99
CA ASP A 1 -8.38 6.65 16.33
C ASP A 1 -8.16 5.51 17.33
N GLN A 2 -8.08 4.23 16.90
CA GLN A 2 -7.81 3.10 17.79
C GLN A 2 -6.45 3.23 18.51
N ALA A 3 -5.41 3.69 17.82
CA ALA A 3 -4.09 3.91 18.42
C ALA A 3 -4.12 4.95 19.53
N LEU A 4 -4.83 6.05 19.30
CA LEU A 4 -4.98 7.13 20.28
C LEU A 4 -5.71 6.66 21.54
N LEU A 5 -6.77 5.87 21.38
CA LEU A 5 -7.51 5.29 22.50
C LEU A 5 -6.63 4.33 23.32
N GLN A 6 -5.80 3.53 22.67
CA GLN A 6 -4.88 2.60 23.34
C GLN A 6 -3.79 3.37 24.12
N ILE A 7 -3.20 4.40 23.51
CA ILE A 7 -2.16 5.21 24.15
C ILE A 7 -2.74 6.00 25.32
N SER A 8 -3.87 6.66 25.13
CA SER A 8 -4.57 7.39 26.21
C SER A 8 -4.97 6.48 27.36
N GLY A 9 -5.49 5.26 27.05
CA GLY A 9 -5.83 4.26 28.06
C GLY A 9 -4.63 3.73 28.86
N LYS A 10 -3.45 3.61 28.22
CA LYS A 10 -2.22 3.18 28.89
C LYS A 10 -1.57 4.27 29.72
N THR A 11 -1.60 5.50 29.24
CA THR A 11 -0.88 6.62 29.86
C THR A 11 -1.74 7.39 30.87
N GLY A 12 -3.07 7.30 30.78
CA GLY A 12 -4.00 8.10 31.54
C GLY A 12 -3.95 9.60 31.23
N VAL A 13 -3.35 9.97 30.08
CA VAL A 13 -3.19 11.36 29.64
C VAL A 13 -4.19 11.67 28.54
N ASP A 14 -4.84 12.83 28.63
CA ASP A 14 -5.67 13.35 27.57
C ASP A 14 -4.78 13.81 26.40
N ILE A 15 -5.01 13.22 25.22
CA ILE A 15 -4.23 13.49 24.01
C ILE A 15 -5.05 14.39 23.08
N PHE A 16 -4.55 15.60 22.84
CA PHE A 16 -5.12 16.51 21.84
C PHE A 16 -4.40 16.31 20.52
N THR A 17 -5.16 16.01 19.46
CA THR A 17 -4.60 15.71 18.15
C THR A 17 -4.78 16.86 17.16
N LYS A 18 -3.80 17.02 16.29
CA LYS A 18 -3.84 17.92 15.14
C LYS A 18 -3.35 17.14 13.92
N GLU A 19 -4.10 17.20 12.83
CA GLU A 19 -3.72 16.56 11.57
C GLU A 19 -2.86 17.51 10.72
N TYR A 20 -1.91 16.94 9.99
CA TYR A 20 -1.01 17.65 9.10
C TYR A 20 -1.13 17.10 7.68
N PRO A 21 -1.09 17.96 6.65
CA PRO A 21 -1.38 17.57 5.27
C PRO A 21 -0.32 16.65 4.64
N ASN A 22 0.91 16.65 5.15
CA ASN A 22 2.01 15.84 4.65
C ASN A 22 3.08 15.60 5.71
N LEU A 23 4.01 14.66 5.42
CA LEU A 23 5.07 14.26 6.35
C LEU A 23 6.07 15.38 6.64
N GLU A 24 6.34 16.27 5.69
CA GLU A 24 7.29 17.37 5.87
C GLU A 24 6.76 18.40 6.88
N THR A 25 5.50 18.81 6.75
CA THR A 25 4.86 19.72 7.72
C THR A 25 4.72 19.08 9.09
N LEU A 26 4.46 17.77 9.15
CA LEU A 26 4.41 17.00 10.39
C LEU A 26 5.79 16.96 11.07
N ALA A 27 6.85 16.68 10.33
CA ALA A 27 8.23 16.67 10.83
C ALA A 27 8.65 18.05 11.35
N ASN A 28 8.36 19.10 10.59
CA ASN A 28 8.64 20.47 11.01
C ASN A 28 7.89 20.85 12.30
N ALA A 29 6.63 20.48 12.44
CA ALA A 29 5.85 20.77 13.64
C ALA A 29 6.44 20.13 14.90
N LEU A 30 7.02 18.92 14.78
CA LEU A 30 7.71 18.28 15.91
C LEU A 30 9.03 18.97 16.22
N VAL A 31 9.86 19.27 15.21
CA VAL A 31 11.17 19.93 15.40
C VAL A 31 11.03 21.33 15.97
N THR A 32 10.01 22.07 15.54
CA THR A 32 9.74 23.44 16.05
C THR A 32 9.05 23.46 17.41
N GLY A 33 8.65 22.29 17.93
CA GLY A 33 7.94 22.20 19.21
C GLY A 33 6.46 22.59 19.14
N GLU A 34 5.89 22.71 17.95
CA GLU A 34 4.46 22.96 17.76
C GLU A 34 3.62 21.79 18.27
N CYS A 35 4.15 20.56 18.15
CA CYS A 35 3.60 19.37 18.78
C CYS A 35 4.68 18.65 19.62
N GLN A 36 4.25 17.95 20.68
CA GLN A 36 5.15 17.23 21.58
C GLN A 36 5.45 15.80 21.13
N GLY A 37 4.63 15.27 20.25
CA GLY A 37 4.79 13.91 19.72
C GLY A 37 4.03 13.74 18.43
N VAL A 38 4.38 12.69 17.69
CA VAL A 38 3.78 12.35 16.41
C VAL A 38 3.34 10.88 16.48
N LEU A 39 2.13 10.63 16.03
CA LEU A 39 1.62 9.28 15.80
C LEU A 39 1.62 9.04 14.29
N LEU A 40 2.42 8.08 13.85
CA LEU A 40 2.46 7.71 12.44
C LEU A 40 2.68 6.21 12.25
N ASN A 41 2.30 5.69 11.09
CA ASN A 41 2.61 4.32 10.74
C ASN A 41 4.13 4.16 10.60
N ARG A 42 4.68 3.07 11.15
CA ARG A 42 6.12 2.78 11.13
C ARG A 42 6.73 2.79 9.72
N ALA A 43 5.97 2.37 8.71
CA ALA A 43 6.41 2.39 7.33
C ALA A 43 6.76 3.80 6.82
N TYR A 44 6.18 4.85 7.39
CA TYR A 44 6.56 6.23 7.06
C TYR A 44 7.94 6.64 7.54
N LEU A 45 8.54 5.93 8.49
CA LEU A 45 9.93 6.21 8.90
C LEU A 45 10.90 5.98 7.73
N GLU A 46 10.69 4.91 6.95
CA GLU A 46 11.51 4.62 5.76
C GLU A 46 11.32 5.69 4.67
N VAL A 47 10.10 6.20 4.53
CA VAL A 47 9.81 7.31 3.61
C VAL A 47 10.49 8.60 4.06
N MET A 48 10.45 8.89 5.36
CA MET A 48 11.09 10.09 5.94
C MET A 48 12.62 10.06 5.79
N GLU A 49 13.25 8.89 5.81
CA GLU A 49 14.69 8.75 5.55
C GLU A 49 15.08 9.19 4.13
N GLN A 50 14.16 9.04 3.17
CA GLN A 50 14.39 9.39 1.77
C GLN A 50 14.07 10.86 1.45
N LEU A 51 13.34 11.55 2.33
CA LEU A 51 13.02 12.96 2.15
C LEU A 51 14.21 13.84 2.52
N SER A 52 14.65 14.68 1.56
CA SER A 52 15.73 15.64 1.73
C SER A 52 15.34 16.71 2.74
N GLY A 53 15.64 16.59 3.97
CA GLY A 53 15.27 17.50 5.07
C GLY A 53 14.84 16.76 6.32
N CYS A 54 14.43 15.50 6.19
CA CYS A 54 14.04 14.66 7.33
C CYS A 54 15.17 13.76 7.85
N SER A 55 16.32 13.68 7.18
CA SER A 55 17.45 12.85 7.62
C SER A 55 18.04 13.27 8.97
N THR A 56 17.97 14.55 9.32
CA THR A 56 18.36 15.09 10.64
C THR A 56 17.29 14.79 11.69
N PHE A 57 16.03 14.85 11.29
CA PHE A 57 14.88 14.61 12.13
C PHE A 57 14.90 13.22 12.78
N LEU A 58 15.18 12.16 12.02
CA LEU A 58 15.23 10.79 12.55
C LEU A 58 16.33 10.56 13.60
N LYS A 59 17.38 11.41 13.61
CA LYS A 59 18.44 11.38 14.62
C LYS A 59 18.06 12.09 15.92
N GLU A 60 17.10 12.99 15.85
CA GLU A 60 16.68 13.84 16.96
C GLU A 60 15.41 13.34 17.66
N ILE A 61 14.66 12.44 17.01
CA ILE A 61 13.45 11.85 17.58
C ILE A 61 13.74 10.61 18.42
N ARG A 62 12.90 10.40 19.43
CA ARG A 62 12.88 9.16 20.21
C ARG A 62 11.56 8.45 20.02
N MET A 63 11.61 7.20 19.59
CA MET A 63 10.43 6.33 19.63
C MET A 63 10.03 6.07 21.08
N ILE A 64 8.80 6.44 21.43
CA ILE A 64 8.27 6.31 22.79
C ILE A 64 7.58 4.97 22.95
N ASP A 65 6.75 4.58 22.00
CA ASP A 65 6.00 3.34 22.01
C ASP A 65 5.70 2.85 20.59
N THR A 66 5.44 1.57 20.43
CA THR A 66 5.02 0.96 19.16
C THR A 66 3.86 0.01 19.43
N GLU A 67 2.71 0.32 18.84
CA GLU A 67 1.52 -0.52 18.94
C GLU A 67 1.23 -1.19 17.59
N LYS A 68 0.94 -2.49 17.64
CA LYS A 68 0.43 -3.23 16.50
C LYS A 68 -1.09 -3.11 16.47
N ILE A 69 -1.60 -2.33 15.54
CA ILE A 69 -3.04 -2.19 15.34
C ILE A 69 -3.44 -3.06 14.15
N GLU A 70 -4.21 -4.09 14.43
CA GLU A 70 -4.86 -4.88 13.39
C GLU A 70 -6.18 -4.17 13.03
N THR A 71 -6.14 -3.41 11.94
CA THR A 71 -7.35 -2.82 11.39
C THR A 71 -8.00 -3.87 10.50
N VAL A 72 -9.07 -4.47 10.96
CA VAL A 72 -9.96 -5.24 10.08
C VAL A 72 -10.70 -4.20 9.25
N VAL A 73 -10.16 -3.89 8.08
CA VAL A 73 -10.93 -3.17 7.08
C VAL A 73 -11.95 -4.20 6.56
N GLU A 74 -13.16 -4.18 7.12
CA GLU A 74 -14.29 -4.85 6.47
C GLU A 74 -14.53 -4.16 5.12
N ARG A 75 -13.72 -4.52 4.14
CA ARG A 75 -14.12 -4.33 2.77
C ARG A 75 -15.26 -5.32 2.50
N LYS A 76 -16.43 -4.81 2.20
CA LYS A 76 -17.29 -5.49 1.25
C LYS A 76 -16.55 -5.44 -0.09
N LEU A 77 -15.57 -6.33 -0.25
CA LEU A 77 -15.17 -6.77 -1.56
C LEU A 77 -16.49 -7.22 -2.23
N PRO A 78 -16.80 -6.79 -3.45
CA PRO A 78 -17.75 -7.53 -4.24
C PRO A 78 -17.27 -8.98 -4.13
N GLU A 79 -18.12 -9.87 -3.64
CA GLU A 79 -17.79 -11.27 -3.47
C GLU A 79 -17.32 -11.77 -4.84
N ARG A 80 -16.01 -11.80 -5.04
CA ARG A 80 -15.42 -12.50 -6.18
C ARG A 80 -15.68 -13.96 -5.89
N PRO A 81 -16.49 -14.66 -6.70
CA PRO A 81 -16.75 -16.06 -6.45
C PRO A 81 -15.41 -16.79 -6.51
N ILE A 82 -14.95 -17.27 -5.35
CA ILE A 82 -13.96 -18.33 -5.30
C ILE A 82 -14.70 -19.51 -5.92
N GLN A 83 -14.44 -19.80 -7.19
CA GLN A 83 -14.96 -20.98 -7.84
C GLN A 83 -14.32 -22.21 -7.17
N SER A 84 -14.94 -22.67 -6.07
CA SER A 84 -14.86 -24.06 -5.68
C SER A 84 -15.70 -24.82 -6.70
N GLU A 85 -15.07 -25.78 -7.36
CA GLU A 85 -15.69 -26.69 -8.31
C GLU A 85 -17.02 -27.25 -7.77
N SER A 86 -18.13 -26.81 -8.34
CA SER A 86 -19.37 -27.56 -8.35
C SER A 86 -20.11 -27.25 -9.65
N THR A 87 -20.17 -28.27 -10.46
CA THR A 87 -20.90 -28.47 -11.69
C THR A 87 -22.30 -27.86 -11.67
N GLN A 88 -22.48 -26.74 -12.42
CA GLN A 88 -23.75 -26.43 -13.06
C GLN A 88 -23.49 -25.60 -14.32
N GLU A 89 -23.74 -26.22 -15.49
CA GLU A 89 -23.79 -25.58 -16.79
C GLU A 89 -24.96 -24.58 -16.83
N SER A 90 -24.64 -23.31 -16.64
CA SER A 90 -25.44 -22.20 -17.13
C SER A 90 -24.46 -21.25 -17.84
N ALA A 91 -24.84 -20.83 -19.06
CA ALA A 91 -24.02 -20.07 -19.99
C ALA A 91 -23.41 -18.81 -19.31
N VAL A 92 -22.23 -18.97 -18.71
CA VAL A 92 -21.38 -17.88 -18.28
C VAL A 92 -20.72 -17.38 -19.54
N GLU A 93 -20.97 -16.13 -19.92
CA GLU A 93 -20.12 -15.42 -20.86
C GLU A 93 -18.68 -15.59 -20.37
N GLN A 94 -17.90 -16.40 -21.08
CA GLN A 94 -16.51 -16.66 -20.72
C GLN A 94 -15.77 -15.35 -20.88
N ASN A 95 -15.44 -14.71 -19.76
CA ASN A 95 -14.61 -13.54 -19.79
C ASN A 95 -13.21 -13.96 -20.30
N HIS A 96 -12.90 -13.58 -21.53
CA HIS A 96 -11.63 -13.94 -22.18
C HIS A 96 -10.50 -12.96 -21.86
N VAL A 97 -10.77 -11.93 -21.06
CA VAL A 97 -9.81 -10.89 -20.68
C VAL A 97 -9.56 -10.95 -19.17
N TYR A 98 -8.31 -11.09 -18.80
CA TYR A 98 -7.86 -11.13 -17.41
C TYR A 98 -6.82 -10.03 -17.18
N THR A 99 -6.98 -9.27 -16.11
CA THR A 99 -6.03 -8.24 -15.70
C THR A 99 -5.33 -8.68 -14.42
N VAL A 100 -4.01 -8.65 -14.44
CA VAL A 100 -3.14 -9.03 -13.33
C VAL A 100 -2.30 -7.82 -12.92
N TYR A 101 -2.33 -7.48 -11.64
CA TYR A 101 -1.39 -6.52 -11.09
C TYR A 101 -0.13 -7.22 -10.58
N ILE A 102 1.03 -6.79 -11.04
CA ILE A 102 2.33 -7.28 -10.58
C ILE A 102 3.01 -6.18 -9.77
N SER A 103 3.24 -6.47 -8.49
CA SER A 103 3.90 -5.58 -7.54
C SER A 103 5.27 -6.13 -7.16
N GLY A 104 6.33 -5.36 -7.43
CA GLY A 104 7.68 -5.64 -6.93
C GLY A 104 8.01 -4.79 -5.72
N ILE A 105 8.60 -5.42 -4.70
CA ILE A 105 9.00 -4.75 -3.45
C ILE A 105 10.48 -4.96 -3.19
N ASP A 106 11.17 -3.90 -2.74
CA ASP A 106 12.60 -3.97 -2.38
C ASP A 106 12.77 -4.39 -0.92
N THR A 107 12.41 -5.66 -0.63
CA THR A 107 12.70 -6.27 0.67
C THR A 107 13.54 -7.52 0.48
N ARG A 108 14.61 -7.65 1.28
CA ARG A 108 15.50 -8.82 1.27
C ARG A 108 15.10 -9.89 2.29
N GLY A 109 14.13 -9.60 3.15
CA GLY A 109 13.60 -10.49 4.20
C GLY A 109 12.24 -11.08 3.86
N GLU A 110 11.48 -11.45 4.90
CA GLU A 110 10.11 -11.91 4.77
C GLU A 110 9.23 -10.78 4.19
N MET A 111 8.30 -11.17 3.32
CA MET A 111 7.34 -10.21 2.77
C MET A 111 6.42 -9.70 3.87
N THR A 112 6.54 -8.43 4.19
CA THR A 112 5.60 -7.77 5.09
C THR A 112 4.37 -7.32 4.32
N ALA A 113 3.21 -7.29 4.97
CA ALA A 113 1.97 -6.82 4.37
C ALA A 113 2.05 -5.34 3.93
N SER A 114 2.94 -4.57 4.59
CA SER A 114 3.14 -3.14 4.41
C SER A 114 4.59 -2.89 3.98
N SER A 115 4.79 -2.52 2.73
CA SER A 115 6.09 -2.11 2.16
C SER A 115 5.86 -1.29 0.90
N LEU A 116 6.83 -0.44 0.53
CA LEU A 116 6.79 0.34 -0.70
C LEU A 116 6.61 -0.58 -1.92
N SER A 117 5.83 -0.13 -2.90
CA SER A 117 5.66 -0.83 -4.17
C SER A 117 6.53 -0.15 -5.23
N ASP A 118 7.70 -0.74 -5.47
CA ASP A 118 8.71 -0.15 -6.37
C ASP A 118 8.48 -0.50 -7.84
N VAL A 119 7.82 -1.62 -8.09
CA VAL A 119 7.40 -2.04 -9.42
C VAL A 119 5.89 -2.16 -9.45
N ASN A 120 5.26 -1.48 -10.40
CA ASN A 120 3.82 -1.48 -10.61
C ASN A 120 3.53 -1.78 -12.08
N ILE A 121 3.15 -3.03 -12.38
CA ILE A 121 2.85 -3.47 -13.74
C ILE A 121 1.43 -4.00 -13.79
N ILE A 122 0.65 -3.51 -14.74
CA ILE A 122 -0.63 -4.08 -15.14
C ILE A 122 -0.41 -4.95 -16.37
N LEU A 123 -0.78 -6.22 -16.26
CA LEU A 123 -0.71 -7.20 -17.33
C LEU A 123 -2.15 -7.60 -17.69
N THR A 124 -2.59 -7.24 -18.91
CA THR A 124 -3.91 -7.64 -19.41
C THR A 124 -3.74 -8.70 -20.50
N VAL A 125 -4.35 -9.85 -20.29
CA VAL A 125 -4.29 -11.01 -21.18
C VAL A 125 -5.65 -11.25 -21.82
N ASN A 126 -5.71 -11.22 -23.16
CA ASN A 126 -6.88 -11.61 -23.91
C ASN A 126 -6.63 -13.00 -24.53
N THR A 127 -7.26 -14.02 -23.97
CA THR A 127 -7.06 -15.41 -24.40
C THR A 127 -7.68 -15.71 -25.76
N LYS A 128 -8.73 -14.97 -26.15
CA LYS A 128 -9.40 -15.13 -27.45
C LYS A 128 -8.56 -14.61 -28.60
N THR A 129 -8.01 -13.39 -28.44
CA THR A 129 -7.16 -12.78 -29.47
C THR A 129 -5.69 -13.15 -29.35
N LYS A 130 -5.31 -13.84 -28.26
CA LYS A 130 -3.93 -14.20 -27.87
C LYS A 130 -3.00 -12.97 -27.76
N GLN A 131 -3.56 -11.86 -27.28
CA GLN A 131 -2.84 -10.62 -27.07
C GLN A 131 -2.54 -10.41 -25.59
N ILE A 132 -1.38 -9.83 -25.32
CA ILE A 132 -0.95 -9.43 -23.98
C ILE A 132 -0.57 -7.96 -24.05
N LEU A 133 -1.17 -7.15 -23.18
CA LEU A 133 -0.79 -5.78 -22.94
C LEU A 133 -0.09 -5.68 -21.58
N MET A 134 1.07 -5.04 -21.57
CA MET A 134 1.83 -4.78 -20.34
C MET A 134 2.02 -3.26 -20.19
N VAL A 135 1.55 -2.72 -19.08
CA VAL A 135 1.68 -1.30 -18.74
C VAL A 135 2.48 -1.18 -17.44
N SER A 136 3.65 -0.54 -17.51
CA SER A 136 4.45 -0.25 -16.33
C SER A 136 4.19 1.18 -15.88
N THR A 137 3.80 1.34 -14.60
CA THR A 137 3.56 2.64 -14.00
C THR A 137 4.73 3.00 -13.09
N PRO A 138 5.40 4.16 -13.31
CA PRO A 138 6.51 4.58 -12.46
C PRO A 138 6.10 4.70 -10.99
N ARG A 139 6.94 4.23 -10.07
CA ARG A 139 6.67 4.29 -8.63
C ARG A 139 6.46 5.70 -8.09
N ASP A 140 7.13 6.67 -8.69
CA ASP A 140 7.06 8.09 -8.30
C ASP A 140 5.90 8.85 -8.98
N TYR A 141 5.01 8.14 -9.69
CA TYR A 141 3.85 8.75 -10.31
C TYR A 141 2.96 9.36 -9.22
N TYR A 142 2.62 10.66 -9.37
CA TYR A 142 1.93 11.43 -8.36
C TYR A 142 0.44 11.43 -8.64
N VAL A 143 -0.30 10.65 -7.85
CA VAL A 143 -1.73 10.36 -8.07
C VAL A 143 -2.49 10.35 -6.76
N PRO A 144 -3.81 10.63 -6.76
CA PRO A 144 -4.65 10.40 -5.59
C PRO A 144 -4.64 8.90 -5.24
N LEU A 145 -4.20 8.56 -4.04
CA LEU A 145 -4.30 7.19 -3.54
C LEU A 145 -5.75 6.90 -3.12
N SER A 146 -6.19 5.65 -3.25
CA SER A 146 -7.58 5.26 -2.91
C SER A 146 -7.96 5.55 -1.46
N VAL A 147 -6.99 5.69 -0.57
CA VAL A 147 -7.18 5.98 0.87
C VAL A 147 -6.97 7.45 1.23
N SER A 148 -6.53 8.30 0.29
CA SER A 148 -6.09 9.68 0.58
C SER A 148 -7.20 10.72 0.54
N GLY A 149 -8.45 10.32 0.25
CA GLY A 149 -9.55 11.27 0.10
C GLY A 149 -9.37 12.27 -1.05
N GLY A 150 -8.60 11.92 -2.08
CA GLY A 150 -8.32 12.77 -3.26
C GLY A 150 -7.01 13.55 -3.17
N VAL A 151 -6.27 13.47 -2.06
CA VAL A 151 -4.94 14.10 -1.95
C VAL A 151 -3.92 13.26 -2.72
N PRO A 152 -3.20 13.87 -3.70
CA PRO A 152 -2.17 13.13 -4.45
C PRO A 152 -0.95 12.79 -3.59
N ASP A 153 -0.36 11.61 -3.86
CA ASP A 153 0.89 11.16 -3.29
C ASP A 153 1.62 10.27 -4.32
N LYS A 154 2.86 9.87 -4.03
CA LYS A 154 3.59 8.92 -4.87
C LYS A 154 2.91 7.56 -4.85
N LEU A 155 2.76 6.94 -6.02
CA LEU A 155 2.14 5.61 -6.17
C LEU A 155 2.80 4.55 -5.27
N THR A 156 4.13 4.61 -5.09
CA THR A 156 4.87 3.68 -4.24
C THR A 156 4.36 3.67 -2.79
N HIS A 157 3.84 4.81 -2.29
CA HIS A 157 3.30 4.93 -0.94
C HIS A 157 1.99 4.16 -0.74
N ALA A 158 1.26 3.84 -1.81
CA ALA A 158 0.09 2.96 -1.73
C ALA A 158 0.44 1.61 -1.09
N GLY A 159 1.66 1.11 -1.33
CA GLY A 159 2.17 -0.13 -0.76
C GLY A 159 2.27 -0.13 0.77
N ILE A 160 2.44 1.03 1.40
CA ILE A 160 2.47 1.20 2.86
C ILE A 160 1.14 0.76 3.49
N TYR A 161 0.04 1.05 2.78
CA TYR A 161 -1.32 0.70 3.20
C TYR A 161 -1.71 -0.73 2.78
N GLY A 162 -0.84 -1.41 2.04
CA GLY A 162 -1.05 -2.78 1.58
C GLY A 162 -1.38 -2.92 0.09
N VAL A 163 -1.30 -4.15 -0.41
CA VAL A 163 -1.48 -4.44 -1.84
C VAL A 163 -2.86 -4.04 -2.37
N ASN A 164 -3.89 -4.11 -1.54
CA ASN A 164 -5.24 -3.73 -1.94
C ASN A 164 -5.34 -2.24 -2.28
N VAL A 165 -4.65 -1.37 -1.53
CA VAL A 165 -4.62 0.07 -1.81
C VAL A 165 -3.88 0.36 -3.11
N CYS A 166 -2.81 -0.41 -3.42
CA CYS A 166 -2.16 -0.33 -4.74
C CYS A 166 -3.13 -0.69 -5.87
N ILE A 167 -3.87 -1.79 -5.70
CA ILE A 167 -4.85 -2.26 -6.69
C ILE A 167 -5.93 -1.20 -6.92
N ASP A 168 -6.61 -0.77 -5.86
CA ASP A 168 -7.68 0.22 -5.96
C ASP A 168 -7.20 1.55 -6.57
N THR A 169 -5.97 1.96 -6.23
CA THR A 169 -5.37 3.17 -6.80
C THR A 169 -5.16 3.02 -8.31
N LEU A 170 -4.67 1.87 -8.76
CA LEU A 170 -4.47 1.60 -10.18
C LEU A 170 -5.78 1.37 -10.94
N GLU A 171 -6.78 0.73 -10.31
CA GLU A 171 -8.13 0.62 -10.85
C GLU A 171 -8.75 2.00 -11.07
N MET A 172 -8.64 2.90 -10.09
CA MET A 172 -9.10 4.29 -10.22
C MET A 172 -8.35 5.06 -11.31
N LEU A 173 -7.03 4.85 -11.41
CA LEU A 173 -6.16 5.57 -12.35
C LEU A 173 -6.44 5.21 -13.80
N TYR A 174 -6.69 3.94 -14.08
CA TYR A 174 -6.82 3.39 -15.43
C TYR A 174 -8.26 3.04 -15.82
N ASP A 175 -9.22 3.19 -14.92
CA ASP A 175 -10.61 2.77 -15.10
C ASP A 175 -10.72 1.30 -15.56
N ILE A 176 -10.04 0.41 -14.81
CA ILE A 176 -9.96 -1.04 -15.08
C ILE A 176 -10.35 -1.83 -13.85
N GLU A 177 -10.68 -3.11 -14.06
CA GLU A 177 -10.82 -4.11 -13.00
C GLU A 177 -9.59 -5.02 -12.97
N VAL A 178 -8.97 -5.18 -11.78
CA VAL A 178 -7.85 -6.10 -11.55
C VAL A 178 -8.39 -7.41 -10.99
N ASN A 179 -8.29 -8.49 -11.77
CA ASN A 179 -8.82 -9.81 -11.40
C ASN A 179 -7.88 -10.56 -10.45
N TYR A 180 -6.58 -10.42 -10.66
CA TYR A 180 -5.53 -11.13 -9.91
C TYR A 180 -4.38 -10.20 -9.58
N TYR A 181 -3.60 -10.54 -8.55
CA TYR A 181 -2.33 -9.87 -8.29
C TYR A 181 -1.21 -10.85 -7.99
N PHE A 182 -0.01 -10.40 -8.26
CA PHE A 182 1.22 -11.10 -7.93
C PHE A 182 2.20 -10.13 -7.28
N ARG A 183 2.60 -10.42 -6.03
CA ARG A 183 3.56 -9.59 -5.30
C ARG A 183 4.84 -10.38 -5.08
N ILE A 184 5.99 -9.78 -5.43
CA ILE A 184 7.28 -10.44 -5.40
C ILE A 184 8.36 -9.54 -4.80
N ASN A 185 9.27 -10.14 -4.06
CA ASN A 185 10.52 -9.52 -3.64
C ASN A 185 11.71 -10.17 -4.39
N PHE A 186 12.93 -9.65 -4.17
CA PHE A 186 14.12 -10.19 -4.82
C PHE A 186 14.35 -11.68 -4.55
N ALA A 187 14.13 -12.13 -3.31
CA ALA A 187 14.33 -13.55 -2.98
C ALA A 187 13.33 -14.46 -3.70
N GLY A 188 12.07 -14.02 -3.82
CA GLY A 188 11.04 -14.72 -4.59
C GLY A 188 11.34 -14.72 -6.08
N PHE A 189 11.82 -13.59 -6.62
CA PHE A 189 12.19 -13.48 -8.02
C PHE A 189 13.33 -14.45 -8.40
N ILE A 190 14.38 -14.51 -7.59
CA ILE A 190 15.49 -15.46 -7.78
C ILE A 190 14.96 -16.89 -7.82
N LYS A 191 14.10 -17.29 -6.87
CA LYS A 191 13.52 -18.65 -6.84
C LYS A 191 12.71 -19.00 -8.10
N ILE A 192 12.02 -18.02 -8.68
CA ILE A 192 11.29 -18.24 -9.94
C ILE A 192 12.26 -18.48 -11.10
N ILE A 193 13.31 -17.65 -11.20
CA ILE A 193 14.30 -17.79 -12.27
C ILE A 193 15.05 -19.13 -12.15
N ASP A 194 15.39 -19.55 -10.94
CA ASP A 194 16.10 -20.82 -10.70
C ASP A 194 15.22 -22.05 -10.99
N ALA A 195 13.90 -21.88 -11.06
CA ALA A 195 12.93 -22.94 -11.35
C ALA A 195 12.58 -23.09 -12.84
N LEU A 196 13.00 -22.13 -13.70
CA LEU A 196 12.78 -22.16 -15.16
C LEU A 196 13.89 -22.90 -15.88
#